data_703821f01616a9774dfcc7928a2d44af
#
_entry.id   703821f01616a9774dfcc7928a2d44af
#
_cell.length_a   1.000
_cell.length_b   1.000
_cell.length_c   1.000
_cell.angle_alpha   90.00
_cell.angle_beta   90.00
_cell.angle_gamma   90.00
#
_symmetry.space_group_name_H-M   'P 1'
#
loop_
_entity.id
_entity.type
_entity.pdbx_description
1 polymer ?
#
loop_
_entity_poly.entity_id
_entity_poly.type
_entity_poly.pdbx_seq_one_letter_code
_entity_poly.pdbx_strand_id
1 'polypeptide(L)'
;IVLPTASGKSRIVEEDLHEFAKEKPKFRGLILVPRTTILVDWKERIQESVPELEEKIEIRTYGYMCRRYMEFPADYYNYIVVDEAHHAVAPMLKRVIQYYHADFIVGLTATDQRPDKKKLETVFGSYSTSLSLKEAMEKGIVARANVYRIETNIDLSKVRFNGKDYINADLEKKIRVTSRNDLIVDVLQEYFGEGEAAWRQGIIFCVNVAHANEMAKLLNKANITAVSYTGKTKNQAAVMADFKQKKIRFLCTCDMISEGWDYPELGILVMARPTLSKILYLQQIGRGLRKTNTKKNVIVIDVVDEYGAMIKACNMHTIFANPYYVPFGDIIKTDYTPGDMVVIDGMEERIERIMEVDINSLEEKYGDYLSQEQVAREYFVSTGTVTSW
;
A
#
# COMPACT_ATOMS: atom_id res chain seq x y z
N ILE A 1 -7.38 4.27 -15.99
CA ILE A 1 -6.27 5.07 -15.46
C ILE A 1 -5.50 4.24 -14.45
N VAL A 2 -4.24 3.92 -14.75
CA VAL A 2 -3.34 3.19 -13.85
C VAL A 2 -2.28 4.16 -13.34
N LEU A 3 -2.44 4.62 -12.11
CA LEU A 3 -1.53 5.58 -11.48
C LEU A 3 -1.27 5.18 -10.03
N PRO A 4 -0.08 5.45 -9.47
CA PRO A 4 0.23 5.15 -8.09
C PRO A 4 -0.77 5.75 -7.10
N THR A 5 -0.87 5.19 -5.90
CA THR A 5 -1.62 5.82 -4.81
C THR A 5 -1.03 7.21 -4.54
N ALA A 6 -1.87 8.16 -4.16
CA ALA A 6 -1.52 9.56 -3.90
C ALA A 6 -1.14 10.41 -5.15
N SER A 7 -1.23 9.89 -6.37
CA SER A 7 -0.93 10.63 -7.61
C SER A 7 -2.07 11.53 -8.14
N GLY A 8 -3.18 11.63 -7.41
CA GLY A 8 -4.29 12.49 -7.81
C GLY A 8 -5.33 11.85 -8.74
N LYS A 9 -5.45 10.51 -8.79
CA LYS A 9 -6.44 9.81 -9.63
C LYS A 9 -7.85 10.38 -9.52
N SER A 10 -8.33 10.60 -8.30
CA SER A 10 -9.67 11.14 -8.07
C SER A 10 -9.80 12.57 -8.61
N ARG A 11 -8.74 13.38 -8.49
CA ARG A 11 -8.74 14.76 -9.02
C ARG A 11 -8.89 14.80 -10.54
N ILE A 12 -8.24 13.87 -11.24
CA ILE A 12 -8.41 13.76 -12.71
C ILE A 12 -9.86 13.47 -13.05
N VAL A 13 -10.52 12.59 -12.31
CA VAL A 13 -11.94 12.27 -12.54
C VAL A 13 -12.86 13.45 -12.18
N GLU A 14 -12.57 14.18 -11.12
CA GLU A 14 -13.35 15.39 -10.74
C GLU A 14 -13.35 16.43 -11.88
N GLU A 15 -12.18 16.69 -12.46
CA GLU A 15 -12.05 17.60 -13.61
C GLU A 15 -12.76 17.06 -14.87
N ASP A 16 -12.58 15.76 -15.15
CA ASP A 16 -13.21 15.13 -16.32
C ASP A 16 -14.75 15.08 -16.20
N LEU A 17 -15.28 14.79 -15.00
CA LEU A 17 -16.73 14.86 -14.72
C LEU A 17 -17.29 16.25 -14.97
N HIS A 18 -16.58 17.29 -14.56
CA HIS A 18 -17.00 18.67 -14.78
C HIS A 18 -17.07 19.02 -16.27
N GLU A 19 -16.06 18.65 -17.05
CA GLU A 19 -16.05 18.91 -18.49
C GLU A 19 -17.12 18.08 -19.23
N PHE A 20 -17.20 16.77 -18.91
CA PHE A 20 -18.20 15.89 -19.54
C PHE A 20 -19.63 16.35 -19.28
N ALA A 21 -19.94 16.80 -18.06
CA ALA A 21 -21.27 17.26 -17.71
C ALA A 21 -21.71 18.53 -18.44
N LYS A 22 -20.78 19.39 -18.86
CA LYS A 22 -21.08 20.59 -19.68
C LYS A 22 -21.58 20.20 -21.06
N GLU A 23 -21.10 19.11 -21.62
CA GLU A 23 -21.49 18.64 -22.95
C GLU A 23 -22.79 17.82 -22.94
N LYS A 24 -23.26 17.37 -21.76
CA LYS A 24 -24.38 16.44 -21.61
C LYS A 24 -25.49 17.06 -20.75
N PRO A 25 -26.55 17.66 -21.35
CA PRO A 25 -27.64 18.31 -20.59
C PRO A 25 -28.37 17.40 -19.60
N LYS A 26 -28.44 16.09 -19.91
CA LYS A 26 -29.06 15.07 -19.07
C LYS A 26 -28.00 14.19 -18.38
N PHE A 27 -26.94 14.81 -17.89
CA PHE A 27 -25.84 14.09 -17.20
C PHE A 27 -26.35 13.33 -15.96
N ARG A 28 -25.97 12.06 -15.86
CA ARG A 28 -26.09 11.23 -14.66
C ARG A 28 -24.83 10.40 -14.49
N GLY A 29 -24.12 10.64 -13.39
CA GLY A 29 -22.90 9.93 -13.03
C GLY A 29 -23.14 8.82 -12.02
N LEU A 30 -22.35 7.75 -12.10
CA LEU A 30 -22.25 6.69 -11.10
C LEU A 30 -20.80 6.51 -10.69
N ILE A 31 -20.51 6.60 -9.39
CA ILE A 31 -19.22 6.26 -8.83
C ILE A 31 -19.35 4.98 -8.02
N LEU A 32 -18.66 3.94 -8.48
CA LEU A 32 -18.61 2.62 -7.84
C LEU A 32 -17.38 2.51 -6.97
N VAL A 33 -17.58 2.14 -5.70
CA VAL A 33 -16.52 2.04 -4.71
C VAL A 33 -16.55 0.70 -3.98
N PRO A 34 -15.40 0.17 -3.50
CA PRO A 34 -15.37 -1.12 -2.82
C PRO A 34 -16.00 -1.10 -1.42
N ARG A 35 -15.93 0.04 -0.71
CA ARG A 35 -16.32 0.15 0.72
C ARG A 35 -17.04 1.46 1.03
N THR A 36 -17.77 1.45 2.16
CA THR A 36 -18.53 2.61 2.64
C THR A 36 -17.63 3.78 3.05
N THR A 37 -16.42 3.53 3.55
CA THR A 37 -15.45 4.58 3.90
C THR A 37 -15.08 5.42 2.67
N ILE A 38 -14.76 4.76 1.56
CA ILE A 38 -14.41 5.43 0.29
C ILE A 38 -15.63 6.17 -0.29
N LEU A 39 -16.85 5.65 -0.04
CA LEU A 39 -18.08 6.34 -0.45
C LEU A 39 -18.21 7.70 0.23
N VAL A 40 -17.90 7.78 1.53
CA VAL A 40 -17.90 9.04 2.28
C VAL A 40 -16.88 10.02 1.71
N ASP A 41 -15.65 9.55 1.48
CA ASP A 41 -14.58 10.38 0.91
C ASP A 41 -14.96 10.94 -0.47
N TRP A 42 -15.57 10.12 -1.34
CA TRP A 42 -16.06 10.59 -2.64
C TRP A 42 -17.18 11.61 -2.51
N LYS A 43 -18.09 11.46 -1.54
CA LYS A 43 -19.14 12.45 -1.29
C LYS A 43 -18.56 13.81 -0.91
N GLU A 44 -17.64 13.83 0.06
CA GLU A 44 -16.95 15.05 0.47
C GLU A 44 -16.22 15.71 -0.70
N ARG A 45 -15.52 14.93 -1.51
CA ARG A 45 -14.84 15.43 -2.72
C ARG A 45 -15.77 16.04 -3.76
N ILE A 46 -16.88 15.38 -4.07
CA ILE A 46 -17.87 15.91 -5.03
C ILE A 46 -18.45 17.22 -4.51
N GLN A 47 -18.78 17.28 -3.21
CA GLN A 47 -19.27 18.51 -2.58
C GLN A 47 -18.27 19.66 -2.62
N GLU A 48 -16.99 19.36 -2.47
CA GLU A 48 -15.91 20.36 -2.48
C GLU A 48 -15.50 20.79 -3.89
N SER A 49 -15.39 19.84 -4.82
CA SER A 49 -14.78 20.08 -6.14
C SER A 49 -15.79 20.39 -7.25
N VAL A 50 -16.96 19.76 -7.22
CA VAL A 50 -18.00 19.87 -8.27
C VAL A 50 -19.42 19.89 -7.66
N PRO A 51 -19.71 20.83 -6.75
CA PRO A 51 -20.96 20.86 -5.98
C PRO A 51 -22.20 20.93 -6.87
N GLU A 52 -22.10 21.52 -8.06
CA GLU A 52 -23.17 21.60 -9.03
C GLU A 52 -23.61 20.25 -9.63
N LEU A 53 -22.78 19.21 -9.44
CA LEU A 53 -23.05 17.85 -9.89
C LEU A 53 -23.49 16.91 -8.76
N GLU A 54 -23.53 17.36 -7.51
CA GLU A 54 -23.81 16.50 -6.34
C GLU A 54 -25.11 15.72 -6.50
N GLU A 55 -26.20 16.37 -6.92
CA GLU A 55 -27.50 15.72 -7.12
C GLU A 55 -27.57 14.84 -8.37
N LYS A 56 -26.60 14.97 -9.28
CA LYS A 56 -26.54 14.23 -10.55
C LYS A 56 -25.61 13.02 -10.47
N ILE A 57 -24.83 12.89 -9.39
CA ILE A 57 -23.85 11.81 -9.21
C ILE A 57 -24.30 10.89 -8.08
N GLU A 58 -24.54 9.65 -8.41
CA GLU A 58 -24.76 8.59 -7.41
C GLU A 58 -23.45 7.90 -7.05
N ILE A 59 -23.18 7.77 -5.74
CA ILE A 59 -22.01 7.04 -5.23
C ILE A 59 -22.51 5.79 -4.52
N ARG A 60 -22.12 4.62 -5.01
CA ARG A 60 -22.61 3.33 -4.53
C ARG A 60 -21.49 2.34 -4.30
N THR A 61 -21.65 1.49 -3.29
CA THR A 61 -20.69 0.39 -3.10
C THR A 61 -20.92 -0.72 -4.13
N TYR A 62 -19.86 -1.46 -4.44
CA TYR A 62 -19.92 -2.64 -5.29
C TYR A 62 -21.01 -3.63 -4.83
N GLY A 63 -21.02 -3.92 -3.52
CA GLY A 63 -22.00 -4.85 -2.95
C GLY A 63 -23.45 -4.40 -3.07
N TYR A 64 -23.71 -3.07 -3.05
CA TYR A 64 -25.04 -2.53 -3.30
C TYR A 64 -25.43 -2.73 -4.76
N MET A 65 -24.59 -2.31 -5.70
CA MET A 65 -24.91 -2.40 -7.13
C MET A 65 -24.95 -3.84 -7.64
N CYS A 66 -24.10 -4.73 -7.17
CA CYS A 66 -24.18 -6.16 -7.53
C CYS A 66 -25.55 -6.80 -7.23
N ARG A 67 -26.30 -6.26 -6.27
CA ARG A 67 -27.63 -6.76 -5.91
C ARG A 67 -28.77 -6.01 -6.58
N ARG A 68 -28.56 -4.78 -7.04
CA ARG A 68 -29.63 -3.84 -7.42
C ARG A 68 -29.45 -3.16 -8.78
N TYR A 69 -28.43 -3.48 -9.55
CA TYR A 69 -28.14 -2.82 -10.81
C TYR A 69 -29.31 -2.86 -11.83
N MET A 70 -30.15 -3.92 -11.78
CA MET A 70 -31.34 -4.05 -12.65
C MET A 70 -32.54 -3.19 -12.21
N GLU A 71 -32.49 -2.52 -11.06
CA GLU A 71 -33.51 -1.58 -10.61
C GLU A 71 -33.48 -0.28 -11.44
N PHE A 72 -32.40 -0.06 -12.19
CA PHE A 72 -32.19 1.10 -13.05
C PHE A 72 -32.18 0.68 -14.52
N PRO A 73 -32.73 1.48 -15.45
CA PRO A 73 -32.59 1.23 -16.88
C PRO A 73 -31.13 1.15 -17.32
N ALA A 74 -30.84 0.41 -18.38
CA ALA A 74 -29.49 0.24 -18.87
C ALA A 74 -28.82 1.54 -19.37
N ASP A 75 -29.61 2.50 -19.77
CA ASP A 75 -29.20 3.84 -20.23
C ASP A 75 -29.33 4.93 -19.16
N TYR A 76 -29.48 4.52 -17.87
CA TYR A 76 -29.70 5.47 -16.78
C TYR A 76 -28.48 6.34 -16.47
N TYR A 77 -27.27 5.77 -16.53
CA TYR A 77 -26.03 6.49 -16.27
C TYR A 77 -25.26 6.74 -17.56
N ASN A 78 -24.80 7.98 -17.75
CA ASN A 78 -23.98 8.37 -18.91
C ASN A 78 -22.48 8.22 -18.63
N TYR A 79 -22.08 8.36 -17.37
CA TYR A 79 -20.70 8.34 -16.93
C TYR A 79 -20.52 7.41 -15.72
N ILE A 80 -19.62 6.44 -15.81
CA ILE A 80 -19.39 5.49 -14.72
C ILE A 80 -17.91 5.52 -14.32
N VAL A 81 -17.67 5.77 -13.04
CA VAL A 81 -16.35 5.64 -12.40
C VAL A 81 -16.29 4.35 -11.61
N VAL A 82 -15.23 3.58 -11.78
CA VAL A 82 -14.97 2.38 -11.00
C VAL A 82 -13.66 2.59 -10.22
N ASP A 83 -13.77 2.97 -8.95
CA ASP A 83 -12.61 3.15 -8.10
C ASP A 83 -12.08 1.80 -7.62
N GLU A 84 -10.77 1.67 -7.41
CA GLU A 84 -10.08 0.39 -7.20
C GLU A 84 -10.45 -0.66 -8.27
N ALA A 85 -10.36 -0.24 -9.52
CA ALA A 85 -10.82 -0.97 -10.70
C ALA A 85 -10.21 -2.38 -10.87
N HIS A 86 -9.13 -2.69 -10.15
CA HIS A 86 -8.60 -4.05 -10.11
C HIS A 86 -9.62 -5.09 -9.58
N HIS A 87 -10.68 -4.66 -8.92
CA HIS A 87 -11.81 -5.52 -8.54
C HIS A 87 -12.82 -5.76 -9.67
N ALA A 88 -12.83 -4.92 -10.72
CA ALA A 88 -13.84 -4.95 -11.79
C ALA A 88 -13.90 -6.27 -12.59
N VAL A 89 -12.83 -7.04 -12.60
CA VAL A 89 -12.80 -8.36 -13.26
C VAL A 89 -13.53 -9.47 -12.48
N ALA A 90 -14.00 -9.19 -11.27
CA ALA A 90 -14.87 -10.12 -10.55
C ALA A 90 -16.20 -10.29 -11.32
N PRO A 91 -16.70 -11.55 -11.52
CA PRO A 91 -17.82 -11.80 -12.43
C PRO A 91 -19.05 -10.94 -12.20
N MET A 92 -19.42 -10.72 -10.94
CA MET A 92 -20.61 -9.93 -10.59
C MET A 92 -20.41 -8.44 -10.92
N LEU A 93 -19.26 -7.85 -10.57
CA LEU A 93 -18.99 -6.45 -10.82
C LEU A 93 -18.81 -6.18 -12.33
N LYS A 94 -18.13 -7.10 -13.04
CA LYS A 94 -18.05 -7.06 -14.50
C LYS A 94 -19.43 -7.02 -15.13
N ARG A 95 -20.37 -7.85 -14.66
CA ARG A 95 -21.76 -7.88 -15.15
C ARG A 95 -22.48 -6.55 -14.90
N VAL A 96 -22.29 -5.95 -13.73
CA VAL A 96 -22.85 -4.60 -13.42
C VAL A 96 -22.34 -3.56 -14.41
N ILE A 97 -21.04 -3.51 -14.64
CA ILE A 97 -20.42 -2.55 -15.55
C ILE A 97 -20.92 -2.75 -16.99
N GLN A 98 -21.03 -4.01 -17.44
CA GLN A 98 -21.46 -4.34 -18.80
C GLN A 98 -22.97 -4.19 -19.03
N TYR A 99 -23.76 -4.10 -17.96
CA TYR A 99 -25.20 -3.90 -18.07
C TYR A 99 -25.56 -2.48 -18.52
N TYR A 100 -24.79 -1.48 -18.07
CA TYR A 100 -25.08 -0.09 -18.41
C TYR A 100 -24.46 0.31 -19.75
N HIS A 101 -25.26 1.01 -20.54
CA HIS A 101 -24.84 1.58 -21.84
C HIS A 101 -24.35 3.02 -21.64
N ALA A 102 -23.39 3.21 -20.74
CA ALA A 102 -22.82 4.53 -20.48
C ALA A 102 -21.99 5.04 -21.65
N ASP A 103 -22.02 6.34 -21.89
CA ASP A 103 -21.18 7.00 -22.90
C ASP A 103 -19.70 6.89 -22.55
N PHE A 104 -19.38 6.91 -21.24
CA PHE A 104 -18.01 6.83 -20.77
C PHE A 104 -17.90 6.00 -19.49
N ILE A 105 -16.90 5.12 -19.44
CA ILE A 105 -16.58 4.28 -18.28
C ILE A 105 -15.10 4.40 -17.98
N VAL A 106 -14.75 4.86 -16.79
CA VAL A 106 -13.37 4.99 -16.33
C VAL A 106 -13.08 4.14 -15.12
N GLY A 107 -12.01 3.36 -15.18
CA GLY A 107 -11.49 2.60 -14.04
C GLY A 107 -10.26 3.29 -13.43
N LEU A 108 -10.23 3.42 -12.12
CA LEU A 108 -9.10 3.97 -11.36
C LEU A 108 -8.44 2.85 -10.56
N THR A 109 -7.13 2.66 -10.73
CA THR A 109 -6.38 1.69 -9.93
C THR A 109 -4.93 2.12 -9.72
N ALA A 110 -4.32 1.64 -8.64
CA ALA A 110 -2.90 1.83 -8.40
C ALA A 110 -2.03 0.78 -9.12
N THR A 111 -2.63 -0.31 -9.60
CA THR A 111 -1.92 -1.39 -10.31
C THR A 111 -2.84 -2.10 -11.28
N ASP A 112 -2.29 -2.47 -12.41
CA ASP A 112 -2.91 -3.34 -13.43
C ASP A 112 -2.62 -4.82 -13.18
N GLN A 113 -1.61 -5.12 -12.36
CA GLN A 113 -1.19 -6.49 -12.07
C GLN A 113 -2.08 -7.12 -11.00
N ARG A 114 -2.64 -8.27 -11.31
CA ARG A 114 -3.44 -9.08 -10.39
C ARG A 114 -2.81 -10.46 -10.18
N PRO A 115 -2.92 -11.01 -8.96
CA PRO A 115 -2.45 -12.37 -8.68
C PRO A 115 -3.10 -13.45 -9.55
N ASP A 116 -4.37 -13.24 -9.96
CA ASP A 116 -5.15 -14.17 -10.78
C ASP A 116 -4.93 -14.00 -12.29
N LYS A 117 -3.98 -13.16 -12.70
CA LYS A 117 -3.62 -12.86 -14.11
C LYS A 117 -4.80 -12.38 -14.99
N LYS A 118 -5.95 -12.06 -14.40
CA LYS A 118 -7.09 -11.50 -15.15
C LYS A 118 -6.77 -10.07 -15.57
N LYS A 119 -7.02 -9.76 -16.83
CA LYS A 119 -6.68 -8.46 -17.40
C LYS A 119 -7.83 -7.48 -17.28
N LEU A 120 -7.54 -6.26 -16.84
CA LEU A 120 -8.49 -5.13 -16.80
C LEU A 120 -9.02 -4.78 -18.17
N GLU A 121 -8.22 -5.01 -19.22
CA GLU A 121 -8.60 -4.83 -20.64
C GLU A 121 -9.89 -5.58 -21.03
N THR A 122 -10.22 -6.68 -20.35
CA THR A 122 -11.47 -7.41 -20.59
C THR A 122 -12.72 -6.69 -20.12
N VAL A 123 -12.56 -5.60 -19.35
CA VAL A 123 -13.65 -4.79 -18.82
C VAL A 123 -13.63 -3.39 -19.42
N PHE A 124 -12.45 -2.76 -19.48
CA PHE A 124 -12.28 -1.36 -19.87
C PHE A 124 -11.68 -1.18 -21.28
N GLY A 125 -11.38 -2.27 -22.00
CA GLY A 125 -10.61 -2.19 -23.24
C GLY A 125 -9.14 -1.84 -22.99
N SER A 126 -8.45 -1.35 -24.01
CA SER A 126 -7.07 -0.86 -23.87
C SER A 126 -7.04 0.42 -23.04
N TYR A 127 -6.11 0.51 -22.10
CA TYR A 127 -5.90 1.74 -21.33
C TYR A 127 -4.64 2.47 -21.79
N SER A 128 -4.74 3.79 -21.85
CA SER A 128 -3.71 4.65 -22.47
C SER A 128 -2.81 5.35 -21.44
N THR A 129 -3.17 5.33 -20.16
CA THR A 129 -2.46 6.11 -19.15
C THR A 129 -1.99 5.22 -18.02
N SER A 130 -0.69 5.02 -17.97
CA SER A 130 -0.01 4.39 -16.85
C SER A 130 1.18 5.23 -16.43
N LEU A 131 1.45 5.28 -15.14
CA LEU A 131 2.60 5.91 -14.55
C LEU A 131 3.10 5.01 -13.44
N SER A 132 4.37 4.64 -13.48
CA SER A 132 4.97 3.84 -12.41
C SER A 132 5.17 4.70 -11.16
N LEU A 133 5.31 4.05 -10.00
CA LEU A 133 5.59 4.77 -8.75
C LEU A 133 6.95 5.49 -8.83
N LYS A 134 7.94 4.89 -9.48
CA LYS A 134 9.26 5.49 -9.70
C LYS A 134 9.14 6.79 -10.51
N GLU A 135 8.51 6.73 -11.68
CA GLU A 135 8.30 7.91 -12.53
C GLU A 135 7.52 9.02 -11.80
N ALA A 136 6.55 8.64 -10.96
CA ALA A 136 5.79 9.60 -10.16
C ALA A 136 6.66 10.30 -9.11
N MET A 137 7.62 9.59 -8.49
CA MET A 137 8.61 10.16 -7.57
C MET A 137 9.60 11.05 -8.31
N GLU A 138 10.14 10.61 -9.45
CA GLU A 138 11.08 11.37 -10.28
C GLU A 138 10.47 12.68 -10.79
N LYS A 139 9.23 12.61 -11.27
CA LYS A 139 8.46 13.78 -11.71
C LYS A 139 7.98 14.66 -10.55
N GLY A 140 8.20 14.24 -9.30
CA GLY A 140 7.78 14.98 -8.11
C GLY A 140 6.24 15.08 -7.95
N ILE A 141 5.49 14.18 -8.57
CA ILE A 141 4.02 14.07 -8.42
C ILE A 141 3.69 13.56 -7.01
N VAL A 142 4.47 12.62 -6.51
CA VAL A 142 4.38 12.09 -5.14
C VAL A 142 5.66 12.42 -4.36
N ALA A 143 5.61 12.29 -3.03
CA ALA A 143 6.78 12.47 -2.17
C ALA A 143 7.81 11.37 -2.47
N ARG A 144 9.10 11.70 -2.36
CA ARG A 144 10.18 10.72 -2.43
C ARG A 144 10.15 9.83 -1.20
N ALA A 145 10.53 8.56 -1.35
CA ALA A 145 10.69 7.65 -0.23
C ALA A 145 12.18 7.52 0.13
N ASN A 146 12.50 7.79 1.41
CA ASN A 146 13.77 7.38 2.00
C ASN A 146 13.52 6.02 2.64
N VAL A 147 14.18 4.99 2.13
CA VAL A 147 13.90 3.62 2.50
C VAL A 147 14.99 3.09 3.42
N TYR A 148 14.57 2.56 4.55
CA TYR A 148 15.41 1.87 5.51
C TYR A 148 14.96 0.43 5.61
N ARG A 149 15.89 -0.46 5.90
CA ARG A 149 15.63 -1.88 5.99
C ARG A 149 16.11 -2.42 7.31
N ILE A 150 15.21 -3.03 8.05
CA ILE A 150 15.53 -3.84 9.24
C ILE A 150 15.49 -5.29 8.81
N GLU A 151 16.58 -6.01 8.97
CA GLU A 151 16.66 -7.42 8.67
C GLU A 151 16.61 -8.25 9.93
N THR A 152 15.84 -9.33 9.89
CA THR A 152 15.72 -10.29 10.98
C THR A 152 15.98 -11.71 10.46
N ASN A 153 16.33 -12.61 11.36
CA ASN A 153 16.52 -14.04 11.06
C ASN A 153 15.23 -14.86 11.30
N ILE A 154 14.09 -14.22 11.38
CA ILE A 154 12.81 -14.93 11.55
C ILE A 154 12.48 -15.70 10.27
N ASP A 155 12.47 -17.03 10.36
CA ASP A 155 12.17 -17.91 9.23
C ASP A 155 10.66 -17.96 8.93
N LEU A 156 10.26 -17.37 7.81
CA LEU A 156 8.90 -17.39 7.27
C LEU A 156 8.68 -18.46 6.19
N SER A 157 9.67 -19.28 5.87
CA SER A 157 9.61 -20.28 4.79
C SER A 157 8.47 -21.27 4.94
N LYS A 158 8.05 -21.55 6.18
CA LYS A 158 6.98 -22.50 6.52
C LYS A 158 5.62 -21.83 6.81
N VAL A 159 5.53 -20.52 6.68
CA VAL A 159 4.27 -19.82 6.85
C VAL A 159 3.37 -20.08 5.65
N ARG A 160 2.19 -20.62 5.90
CA ARG A 160 1.23 -20.93 4.83
C ARG A 160 0.68 -19.66 4.19
N PHE A 161 0.34 -19.76 2.91
CA PHE A 161 -0.33 -18.71 2.16
C PHE A 161 -1.60 -19.22 1.49
N ASN A 162 -2.53 -18.31 1.20
CA ASN A 162 -3.86 -18.63 0.66
C ASN A 162 -4.00 -18.36 -0.85
N GLY A 163 -2.87 -18.27 -1.56
CA GLY A 163 -2.82 -17.91 -2.98
C GLY A 163 -2.78 -16.39 -3.25
N LYS A 164 -2.96 -15.55 -2.22
CA LYS A 164 -2.92 -14.08 -2.31
C LYS A 164 -1.96 -13.45 -1.31
N ASP A 165 -1.97 -13.95 -0.07
CA ASP A 165 -1.12 -13.46 1.00
C ASP A 165 -0.90 -14.55 2.05
N TYR A 166 -0.01 -14.30 3.03
CA TYR A 166 0.19 -15.16 4.18
C TYR A 166 -1.10 -15.36 4.98
N ILE A 167 -1.27 -16.53 5.58
CA ILE A 167 -2.35 -16.77 6.54
C ILE A 167 -1.99 -16.06 7.85
N ASN A 168 -2.77 -15.02 8.21
CA ASN A 168 -2.48 -14.16 9.35
C ASN A 168 -2.23 -14.92 10.67
N ALA A 169 -2.97 -15.99 10.94
CA ALA A 169 -2.80 -16.77 12.18
C ALA A 169 -1.46 -17.52 12.24
N ASP A 170 -0.91 -17.94 11.11
CA ASP A 170 0.40 -18.59 11.04
C ASP A 170 1.52 -17.54 11.06
N LEU A 171 1.32 -16.44 10.34
CA LEU A 171 2.25 -15.33 10.31
C LEU A 171 2.40 -14.70 11.70
N GLU A 172 1.29 -14.48 12.42
CA GLU A 172 1.31 -13.95 13.79
C GLU A 172 2.22 -14.76 14.72
N LYS A 173 2.10 -16.09 14.68
CA LYS A 173 2.91 -17.00 15.53
C LYS A 173 4.40 -16.86 15.28
N LYS A 174 4.80 -16.43 14.09
CA LYS A 174 6.20 -16.28 13.70
C LYS A 174 6.74 -14.88 13.97
N ILE A 175 6.00 -13.83 13.61
CA ILE A 175 6.51 -12.46 13.70
C ILE A 175 6.20 -11.76 15.02
N ARG A 176 5.28 -12.28 15.82
CA ARG A 176 4.98 -11.74 17.15
C ARG A 176 5.99 -12.25 18.19
N VAL A 177 7.25 -12.03 17.90
CA VAL A 177 8.39 -12.35 18.75
C VAL A 177 8.84 -11.05 19.40
N THR A 178 9.07 -11.09 20.71
CA THR A 178 9.40 -9.91 21.52
C THR A 178 10.62 -9.20 20.97
N SER A 179 11.69 -9.92 20.65
CA SER A 179 12.93 -9.37 20.10
C SER A 179 12.73 -8.63 18.77
N ARG A 180 11.92 -9.17 17.87
CA ARG A 180 11.62 -8.51 16.60
C ARG A 180 10.90 -7.17 16.81
N ASN A 181 9.98 -7.15 17.75
CA ASN A 181 9.23 -5.95 18.08
C ASN A 181 10.09 -4.92 18.83
N ASP A 182 10.93 -5.38 19.75
CA ASP A 182 11.89 -4.53 20.46
C ASP A 182 12.90 -3.92 19.50
N LEU A 183 13.42 -4.70 18.54
CA LEU A 183 14.31 -4.20 17.49
C LEU A 183 13.67 -3.05 16.68
N ILE A 184 12.39 -3.16 16.32
CA ILE A 184 11.68 -2.07 15.61
C ILE A 184 11.63 -0.82 16.50
N VAL A 185 11.37 -0.97 17.80
CA VAL A 185 11.31 0.14 18.74
C VAL A 185 12.68 0.78 18.93
N ASP A 186 13.73 -0.02 19.11
CA ASP A 186 15.11 0.43 19.28
C ASP A 186 15.57 1.24 18.07
N VAL A 187 15.29 0.74 16.85
CA VAL A 187 15.55 1.48 15.60
C VAL A 187 14.82 2.80 15.55
N LEU A 188 13.54 2.84 15.92
CA LEU A 188 12.77 4.07 15.93
C LEU A 188 13.29 5.08 16.97
N GLN A 189 13.81 4.60 18.09
CA GLN A 189 14.37 5.43 19.14
C GLN A 189 15.75 5.96 18.76
N GLU A 190 16.63 5.09 18.29
CA GLU A 190 18.03 5.41 18.02
C GLU A 190 18.20 6.25 16.74
N TYR A 191 17.57 5.84 15.64
CA TYR A 191 17.79 6.48 14.33
C TYR A 191 16.75 7.56 13.99
N PHE A 192 15.59 7.52 14.62
CA PHE A 192 14.48 8.44 14.34
C PHE A 192 13.95 9.13 15.59
N GLY A 193 14.66 9.00 16.71
CA GLY A 193 14.31 9.62 18.00
C GLY A 193 14.74 11.07 18.12
N GLU A 194 15.68 11.51 17.30
CA GLU A 194 16.27 12.86 17.35
C GLU A 194 16.17 13.58 16.00
N GLY A 195 16.51 14.85 16.00
CA GLY A 195 16.54 15.69 14.80
C GLY A 195 15.16 15.90 14.16
N GLU A 196 15.13 16.09 12.85
CA GLU A 196 13.90 16.34 12.10
C GLU A 196 12.95 15.14 12.12
N ALA A 197 13.50 13.93 12.14
CA ALA A 197 12.69 12.70 12.14
C ALA A 197 11.89 12.50 13.44
N ALA A 198 12.36 13.04 14.57
CA ALA A 198 11.69 12.94 15.87
C ALA A 198 10.29 13.56 15.88
N TRP A 199 10.06 14.57 15.04
CA TRP A 199 8.78 15.28 14.96
C TRP A 199 7.82 14.68 13.94
N ARG A 200 8.28 13.71 13.14
CA ARG A 200 7.44 13.05 12.13
C ARG A 200 6.53 12.05 12.77
N GLN A 201 5.28 12.11 12.38
CA GLN A 201 4.27 11.13 12.76
C GLN A 201 4.30 9.94 11.81
N GLY A 202 3.97 8.76 12.32
CA GLY A 202 4.08 7.52 11.57
C GLY A 202 2.94 6.54 11.79
N ILE A 203 2.92 5.55 10.92
CA ILE A 203 2.07 4.36 11.00
C ILE A 203 2.95 3.13 11.06
N ILE A 204 2.60 2.20 11.95
CA ILE A 204 3.18 0.85 11.99
C ILE A 204 2.11 -0.14 11.54
N PHE A 205 2.35 -0.78 10.41
CA PHE A 205 1.44 -1.81 9.88
C PHE A 205 1.72 -3.15 10.55
N CYS A 206 0.78 -3.59 11.36
CA CYS A 206 0.85 -4.82 12.15
C CYS A 206 0.02 -5.94 11.53
N VAL A 207 0.28 -7.20 11.92
CA VAL A 207 -0.42 -8.35 11.34
C VAL A 207 -1.85 -8.46 11.82
N ASN A 208 -2.12 -8.10 13.07
CA ASN A 208 -3.45 -8.14 13.68
C ASN A 208 -3.58 -7.18 14.86
N VAL A 209 -4.75 -7.17 15.49
CA VAL A 209 -5.06 -6.31 16.64
C VAL A 209 -4.15 -6.56 17.85
N ALA A 210 -3.79 -7.83 18.10
CA ALA A 210 -2.92 -8.18 19.23
C ALA A 210 -1.51 -7.61 19.03
N HIS A 211 -0.94 -7.76 17.82
CA HIS A 211 0.34 -7.17 17.45
C HIS A 211 0.32 -5.64 17.51
N ALA A 212 -0.74 -4.99 17.02
CA ALA A 212 -0.90 -3.54 17.10
C ALA A 212 -0.93 -3.03 18.56
N ASN A 213 -1.61 -3.75 19.44
CA ASN A 213 -1.66 -3.42 20.88
C ASN A 213 -0.28 -3.59 21.55
N GLU A 214 0.45 -4.63 21.17
CA GLU A 214 1.78 -4.91 21.71
C GLU A 214 2.78 -3.86 21.28
N MET A 215 2.85 -3.55 19.99
CA MET A 215 3.70 -2.49 19.45
C MET A 215 3.43 -1.13 20.10
N ALA A 216 2.16 -0.75 20.27
CA ALA A 216 1.81 0.50 20.95
C ALA A 216 2.30 0.51 22.40
N LYS A 217 2.22 -0.61 23.12
CA LYS A 217 2.74 -0.72 24.49
C LYS A 217 4.26 -0.58 24.54
N LEU A 218 4.98 -1.25 23.67
CA LEU A 218 6.45 -1.20 23.60
C LEU A 218 6.94 0.21 23.29
N LEU A 219 6.33 0.88 22.30
CA LEU A 219 6.66 2.27 21.96
C LEU A 219 6.44 3.22 23.15
N ASN A 220 5.30 3.11 23.84
CA ASN A 220 5.03 3.94 25.01
C ASN A 220 6.01 3.67 26.15
N LYS A 221 6.46 2.42 26.34
CA LYS A 221 7.53 2.06 27.29
C LYS A 221 8.85 2.73 26.96
N ALA A 222 9.14 2.91 25.66
CA ALA A 222 10.30 3.62 25.13
C ALA A 222 10.10 5.15 25.03
N ASN A 223 9.06 5.71 25.67
CA ASN A 223 8.70 7.14 25.62
C ASN A 223 8.33 7.66 24.21
N ILE A 224 7.93 6.79 23.31
CA ILE A 224 7.40 7.14 22.00
C ILE A 224 5.88 7.03 22.05
N THR A 225 5.16 8.17 21.99
CA THR A 225 3.70 8.17 22.11
C THR A 225 3.04 7.39 20.98
N ALA A 226 2.32 6.33 21.29
CA ALA A 226 1.69 5.46 20.31
C ALA A 226 0.34 4.93 20.78
N VAL A 227 -0.57 4.72 19.83
CA VAL A 227 -1.90 4.15 20.08
C VAL A 227 -2.19 3.05 19.07
N SER A 228 -2.79 1.96 19.54
CA SER A 228 -3.35 0.93 18.67
C SER A 228 -4.65 1.45 18.03
N TYR A 229 -4.63 1.66 16.71
CA TYR A 229 -5.76 2.15 15.94
C TYR A 229 -6.29 1.05 15.01
N THR A 230 -7.34 0.39 15.44
CA THR A 230 -7.92 -0.80 14.79
C THR A 230 -9.45 -0.73 14.79
N GLY A 231 -10.10 -1.67 14.12
CA GLY A 231 -11.57 -1.77 14.16
C GLY A 231 -12.17 -1.97 15.57
N LYS A 232 -11.33 -2.32 16.56
CA LYS A 232 -11.75 -2.47 17.96
C LYS A 232 -11.44 -1.24 18.81
N THR A 233 -10.83 -0.20 18.25
CA THR A 233 -10.50 1.04 18.97
C THR A 233 -11.77 1.80 19.31
N LYS A 234 -11.94 2.07 20.61
CA LYS A 234 -13.01 2.94 21.11
C LYS A 234 -12.67 4.40 20.78
N ASN A 235 -13.68 5.20 20.46
CA ASN A 235 -13.52 6.63 20.17
C ASN A 235 -12.48 6.94 19.07
N GLN A 236 -12.58 6.25 17.94
CA GLN A 236 -11.67 6.41 16.79
C GLN A 236 -11.51 7.88 16.38
N ALA A 237 -12.58 8.66 16.40
CA ALA A 237 -12.55 10.09 16.07
C ALA A 237 -11.66 10.89 17.04
N ALA A 238 -11.71 10.61 18.34
CA ALA A 238 -10.86 11.28 19.32
C ALA A 238 -9.39 10.91 19.16
N VAL A 239 -9.08 9.63 18.93
CA VAL A 239 -7.70 9.18 18.64
C VAL A 239 -7.16 9.86 17.40
N MET A 240 -7.97 9.99 16.37
CA MET A 240 -7.57 10.65 15.13
C MET A 240 -7.38 12.17 15.34
N ALA A 241 -8.23 12.81 16.13
CA ALA A 241 -8.04 14.22 16.49
C ALA A 241 -6.73 14.44 17.25
N ASP A 242 -6.42 13.60 18.23
CA ASP A 242 -5.16 13.66 18.98
C ASP A 242 -3.94 13.37 18.10
N PHE A 243 -4.06 12.46 17.14
CA PHE A 243 -3.02 12.22 16.14
C PHE A 243 -2.81 13.47 15.25
N LYS A 244 -3.88 14.05 14.72
CA LYS A 244 -3.79 15.29 13.91
C LYS A 244 -3.22 16.48 14.71
N GLN A 245 -3.47 16.52 16.02
CA GLN A 245 -2.88 17.52 16.93
C GLN A 245 -1.44 17.18 17.37
N LYS A 246 -0.82 16.16 16.81
CA LYS A 246 0.55 15.71 17.12
C LYS A 246 0.79 15.26 18.58
N LYS A 247 -0.27 14.93 19.32
CA LYS A 247 -0.18 14.33 20.65
C LYS A 247 0.24 12.86 20.62
N ILE A 248 -0.07 12.19 19.53
CA ILE A 248 0.30 10.80 19.26
C ILE A 248 1.30 10.82 18.10
N ARG A 249 2.44 10.15 18.27
CA ARG A 249 3.46 10.06 17.23
C ARG A 249 3.22 8.87 16.27
N PHE A 250 2.84 7.71 16.81
CA PHE A 250 2.59 6.53 15.99
C PHE A 250 1.19 5.95 16.18
N LEU A 251 0.58 5.56 15.06
CA LEU A 251 -0.59 4.70 15.04
C LEU A 251 -0.15 3.28 14.67
N CYS A 252 -0.36 2.31 15.57
CA CYS A 252 -0.16 0.90 15.28
C CYS A 252 -1.47 0.32 14.76
N THR A 253 -1.50 -0.19 13.53
CA THR A 253 -2.74 -0.57 12.87
C THR A 253 -2.64 -1.91 12.15
N CYS A 254 -3.79 -2.57 12.00
CA CYS A 254 -3.99 -3.66 11.08
C CYS A 254 -5.27 -3.42 10.29
N ASP A 255 -5.22 -3.49 8.97
CA ASP A 255 -6.34 -3.42 8.01
C ASP A 255 -7.16 -2.11 7.92
N MET A 256 -7.21 -1.27 8.98
CA MET A 256 -8.09 -0.09 9.04
C MET A 256 -7.63 1.10 8.20
N ILE A 257 -6.31 1.30 8.07
CA ILE A 257 -5.73 2.47 7.37
C ILE A 257 -5.44 2.15 5.90
N SER A 258 -5.81 0.96 5.43
CA SER A 258 -5.52 0.54 4.05
C SER A 258 -6.35 1.25 2.98
N GLU A 259 -7.57 1.71 3.31
CA GLU A 259 -8.47 2.37 2.36
C GLU A 259 -9.20 3.54 3.01
N GLY A 260 -9.34 4.67 2.31
CA GLY A 260 -10.17 5.81 2.72
C GLY A 260 -9.59 6.73 3.81
N TRP A 261 -8.41 6.47 4.36
CA TRP A 261 -7.80 7.34 5.36
C TRP A 261 -6.79 8.30 4.72
N ASP A 262 -6.93 9.59 5.04
CA ASP A 262 -6.08 10.65 4.50
C ASP A 262 -5.44 11.49 5.60
N TYR A 263 -4.10 11.47 5.63
CA TYR A 263 -3.29 12.37 6.43
C TYR A 263 -2.00 12.72 5.67
N PRO A 264 -2.00 13.82 4.90
CA PRO A 264 -0.90 14.18 4.01
C PRO A 264 0.44 14.38 4.72
N GLU A 265 0.44 14.82 5.97
CA GLU A 265 1.65 15.08 6.77
C GLU A 265 2.32 13.80 7.31
N LEU A 266 1.79 12.63 7.02
CA LEU A 266 2.36 11.36 7.45
C LEU A 266 3.79 11.19 6.94
N GLY A 267 4.76 11.10 7.85
CA GLY A 267 6.19 11.18 7.55
C GLY A 267 6.96 9.88 7.71
N ILE A 268 6.42 8.88 8.46
CA ILE A 268 7.09 7.59 8.69
C ILE A 268 6.11 6.45 8.48
N LEU A 269 6.54 5.43 7.76
CA LEU A 269 5.81 4.17 7.57
C LEU A 269 6.70 3.00 8.01
N VAL A 270 6.23 2.17 8.91
CA VAL A 270 6.92 0.95 9.34
C VAL A 270 6.13 -0.26 8.85
N MET A 271 6.74 -1.03 7.98
CA MET A 271 6.14 -2.22 7.37
C MET A 271 6.45 -3.45 8.22
N ALA A 272 5.88 -3.48 9.44
CA ALA A 272 6.12 -4.57 10.40
C ALA A 272 5.38 -5.87 10.06
N ARG A 273 4.43 -5.83 9.11
CA ARG A 273 3.72 -7.00 8.59
C ARG A 273 4.26 -7.40 7.23
N PRO A 274 4.95 -8.53 7.10
CA PRO A 274 5.27 -9.10 5.79
C PRO A 274 4.00 -9.38 4.98
N THR A 275 4.01 -9.07 3.69
CA THR A 275 2.89 -9.36 2.79
C THR A 275 3.38 -9.81 1.41
N LEU A 276 2.67 -10.75 0.81
CA LEU A 276 2.89 -11.19 -0.57
C LEU A 276 2.07 -10.36 -1.57
N SER A 277 1.14 -9.54 -1.06
CA SER A 277 0.26 -8.73 -1.87
C SER A 277 0.91 -7.39 -2.22
N LYS A 278 1.41 -7.27 -3.46
CA LYS A 278 1.92 -6.00 -4.00
C LYS A 278 0.88 -4.88 -3.89
N ILE A 279 -0.39 -5.21 -4.11
CA ILE A 279 -1.48 -4.23 -4.01
C ILE A 279 -1.57 -3.69 -2.58
N LEU A 280 -1.62 -4.57 -1.58
CA LEU A 280 -1.69 -4.16 -0.17
C LEU A 280 -0.46 -3.32 0.21
N TYR A 281 0.73 -3.76 -0.17
CA TYR A 281 1.96 -3.03 0.11
C TYR A 281 1.93 -1.62 -0.52
N LEU A 282 1.59 -1.51 -1.81
CA LEU A 282 1.48 -0.23 -2.51
C LEU A 282 0.40 0.69 -1.91
N GLN A 283 -0.71 0.14 -1.45
CA GLN A 283 -1.73 0.91 -0.73
C GLN A 283 -1.22 1.44 0.61
N GLN A 284 -0.45 0.65 1.35
CA GLN A 284 0.15 1.04 2.62
C GLN A 284 1.19 2.16 2.45
N ILE A 285 2.16 1.99 1.55
CA ILE A 285 3.16 3.03 1.30
C ILE A 285 2.53 4.30 0.71
N GLY A 286 1.50 4.14 -0.10
CA GLY A 286 0.74 5.25 -0.69
C GLY A 286 0.17 6.23 0.35
N ARG A 287 -0.06 5.78 1.59
CA ARG A 287 -0.52 6.68 2.66
C ARG A 287 0.51 7.76 3.01
N GLY A 288 1.79 7.45 2.92
CA GLY A 288 2.87 8.41 3.15
C GLY A 288 3.33 9.17 1.91
N LEU A 289 2.93 8.76 0.72
CA LEU A 289 3.46 9.34 -0.53
C LEU A 289 2.81 10.66 -0.93
N ARG A 290 1.77 11.12 -0.24
CA ARG A 290 1.20 12.43 -0.54
C ARG A 290 2.21 13.53 -0.30
N LYS A 291 2.43 14.35 -1.32
CA LYS A 291 3.29 15.51 -1.26
C LYS A 291 2.50 16.70 -0.71
N THR A 292 3.11 17.45 0.20
CA THR A 292 2.59 18.74 0.67
C THR A 292 3.65 19.83 0.45
N ASN A 293 3.30 21.05 0.75
CA ASN A 293 4.27 22.16 0.65
C ASN A 293 5.45 21.99 1.65
N THR A 294 5.20 21.32 2.76
CA THR A 294 6.17 21.09 3.85
C THR A 294 6.87 19.74 3.72
N LYS A 295 6.15 18.69 3.28
CA LYS A 295 6.68 17.33 3.19
C LYS A 295 7.13 16.98 1.77
N LYS A 296 8.44 16.82 1.58
CA LYS A 296 9.05 16.40 0.31
C LYS A 296 9.36 14.91 0.25
N ASN A 297 9.55 14.26 1.38
CA ASN A 297 9.88 12.84 1.50
C ASN A 297 9.09 12.15 2.61
N VAL A 298 9.02 10.84 2.52
CA VAL A 298 8.51 9.93 3.55
C VAL A 298 9.59 8.91 3.89
N ILE A 299 9.72 8.58 5.16
CA ILE A 299 10.59 7.49 5.63
C ILE A 299 9.77 6.20 5.58
N VAL A 300 10.28 5.21 4.86
CA VAL A 300 9.71 3.86 4.79
C VAL A 300 10.70 2.90 5.43
N ILE A 301 10.27 2.21 6.47
CA ILE A 301 11.07 1.22 7.19
C ILE A 301 10.47 -0.15 6.88
N ASP A 302 11.17 -0.93 6.06
CA ASP A 302 10.81 -2.30 5.74
C ASP A 302 11.43 -3.24 6.77
N VAL A 303 10.59 -4.06 7.42
CA VAL A 303 11.08 -5.15 8.26
C VAL A 303 11.09 -6.41 7.43
N VAL A 304 12.29 -6.89 7.10
CA VAL A 304 12.53 -7.99 6.20
C VAL A 304 12.99 -9.21 7.00
N ASP A 305 12.18 -10.25 6.96
CA ASP A 305 12.43 -11.51 7.62
C ASP A 305 13.04 -12.51 6.63
N GLU A 306 13.52 -13.67 7.07
CA GLU A 306 13.99 -14.72 6.16
C GLU A 306 12.83 -15.37 5.43
N TYR A 307 12.87 -15.33 4.10
CA TYR A 307 11.88 -15.94 3.23
C TYR A 307 12.47 -17.20 2.58
N GLY A 308 11.61 -18.19 2.34
CA GLY A 308 12.01 -19.33 1.51
C GLY A 308 12.35 -18.90 0.07
N ALA A 309 13.13 -19.71 -0.61
CA ALA A 309 13.64 -19.41 -1.96
C ALA A 309 12.55 -19.06 -2.99
N MET A 310 11.32 -19.56 -2.81
CA MET A 310 10.25 -19.45 -3.79
C MET A 310 9.20 -18.37 -3.48
N ILE A 311 9.13 -17.88 -2.24
CA ILE A 311 8.08 -16.95 -1.81
C ILE A 311 8.74 -15.81 -1.04
N LYS A 312 8.68 -14.61 -1.59
CA LYS A 312 9.29 -13.41 -1.01
C LYS A 312 8.24 -12.36 -0.73
N ALA A 313 8.24 -11.81 0.48
CA ALA A 313 7.36 -10.71 0.82
C ALA A 313 7.71 -9.45 0.03
N CYS A 314 6.69 -8.63 -0.23
CA CYS A 314 6.89 -7.33 -0.87
C CYS A 314 7.59 -6.36 0.08
N ASN A 315 8.57 -5.66 -0.45
CA ASN A 315 9.25 -4.53 0.18
C ASN A 315 9.63 -3.51 -0.90
N MET A 316 10.16 -2.36 -0.51
CA MET A 316 10.56 -1.33 -1.49
C MET A 316 11.59 -1.85 -2.48
N HIS A 317 12.53 -2.65 -2.01
CA HIS A 317 13.56 -3.27 -2.84
C HIS A 317 12.94 -4.13 -3.96
N THR A 318 12.02 -5.05 -3.62
CA THR A 318 11.37 -5.92 -4.60
C THR A 318 10.47 -5.17 -5.58
N ILE A 319 9.98 -3.99 -5.21
CA ILE A 319 9.12 -3.16 -6.06
C ILE A 319 9.94 -2.37 -7.08
N PHE A 320 11.09 -1.85 -6.70
CA PHE A 320 11.88 -0.94 -7.52
C PHE A 320 13.05 -1.60 -8.25
N ALA A 321 13.73 -2.56 -7.63
CA ALA A 321 14.97 -3.09 -8.19
C ALA A 321 14.81 -4.40 -8.94
N ASN A 322 14.11 -5.34 -8.36
CA ASN A 322 13.93 -6.66 -8.95
C ASN A 322 12.81 -7.38 -8.20
N PRO A 323 11.92 -8.13 -8.86
CA PRO A 323 10.99 -9.02 -8.18
C PRO A 323 11.69 -10.11 -7.37
N TYR A 324 12.98 -10.31 -7.61
CA TYR A 324 13.82 -11.25 -6.87
C TYR A 324 14.64 -10.49 -5.84
N TYR A 325 14.74 -11.08 -4.66
CA TYR A 325 15.52 -10.57 -3.57
C TYR A 325 16.99 -10.48 -3.94
N VAL A 326 17.58 -9.30 -3.91
CA VAL A 326 19.00 -9.11 -4.13
C VAL A 326 19.71 -9.10 -2.78
N PRO A 327 20.72 -9.94 -2.59
CA PRO A 327 21.42 -10.03 -1.30
C PRO A 327 22.15 -8.73 -0.96
N PHE A 328 22.30 -8.49 0.24
CA PHE A 328 22.89 -7.53 1.15
C PHE A 328 24.06 -6.63 0.71
N GLY A 329 24.66 -6.80 -0.45
CA GLY A 329 25.89 -6.06 -0.81
C GLY A 329 25.70 -4.57 -1.07
N ASP A 330 24.48 -4.12 -1.28
CA ASP A 330 24.18 -2.93 -2.05
C ASP A 330 23.41 -1.87 -1.31
N ILE A 331 23.36 -1.97 -0.03
CA ILE A 331 22.62 -1.09 0.83
C ILE A 331 23.62 -0.22 1.57
N ILE A 332 23.42 1.07 1.58
CA ILE A 332 24.25 2.01 2.29
C ILE A 332 24.25 1.62 3.77
N LYS A 333 25.39 1.25 4.30
CA LYS A 333 25.54 0.95 5.73
C LYS A 333 25.31 2.25 6.51
N THR A 334 24.41 2.21 7.45
CA THR A 334 24.43 3.14 8.58
C THR A 334 25.55 2.70 9.55
N ASP A 335 25.94 3.56 10.49
CA ASP A 335 27.01 3.28 11.46
C ASP A 335 26.71 2.15 12.45
N TYR A 336 25.66 1.40 12.21
CA TYR A 336 25.24 0.26 13.01
C TYR A 336 26.15 -0.95 12.79
N THR A 337 26.63 -1.55 13.85
CA THR A 337 27.56 -2.68 13.80
C THR A 337 26.78 -3.99 13.61
N PRO A 338 26.95 -4.71 12.49
CA PRO A 338 26.33 -6.03 12.32
C PRO A 338 26.92 -7.01 13.34
N GLY A 339 26.07 -7.76 14.00
CA GLY A 339 26.49 -8.88 14.84
C GLY A 339 26.13 -8.77 16.31
N ASP A 340 25.45 -7.73 16.75
CA ASP A 340 24.91 -7.70 18.09
C ASP A 340 23.85 -8.79 18.23
N MET A 341 24.10 -9.72 19.13
CA MET A 341 23.21 -10.85 19.40
C MET A 341 22.25 -10.46 20.50
N VAL A 342 20.95 -10.60 20.23
CA VAL A 342 19.91 -10.45 21.24
C VAL A 342 19.42 -11.85 21.60
N VAL A 343 19.54 -12.23 22.87
CA VAL A 343 19.03 -13.51 23.39
C VAL A 343 17.66 -13.28 24.00
N ILE A 344 16.61 -13.86 23.41
CA ILE A 344 15.26 -13.78 23.94
C ILE A 344 14.63 -15.18 23.96
N ASP A 345 14.06 -15.56 25.08
CA ASP A 345 13.45 -16.87 25.32
C ASP A 345 14.33 -18.07 24.90
N GLY A 346 15.65 -17.93 25.07
CA GLY A 346 16.63 -18.99 24.76
C GLY A 346 16.93 -19.17 23.27
N MET A 347 16.44 -18.28 22.42
CA MET A 347 16.83 -18.22 21.00
C MET A 347 17.77 -17.03 20.75
N GLU A 348 18.86 -17.30 20.06
CA GLU A 348 19.79 -16.28 19.60
C GLU A 348 19.23 -15.65 18.32
N GLU A 349 18.88 -14.37 18.39
CA GLU A 349 18.48 -13.58 17.23
C GLU A 349 19.54 -12.54 16.90
N ARG A 350 19.90 -12.43 15.63
CA ARG A 350 20.83 -11.41 15.15
C ARG A 350 20.08 -10.22 14.65
N ILE A 351 20.45 -9.05 15.15
CA ILE A 351 20.17 -7.79 14.48
C ILE A 351 21.13 -7.74 13.29
N GLU A 352 20.62 -8.06 12.10
CA GLU A 352 21.55 -8.19 10.99
C GLU A 352 21.90 -6.88 10.34
N ARG A 353 21.00 -5.92 10.13
CA ARG A 353 21.36 -4.60 9.58
C ARG A 353 20.20 -3.61 9.54
N ILE A 354 20.50 -2.33 9.75
CA ILE A 354 19.70 -1.20 9.26
C ILE A 354 20.46 -0.56 8.12
N MET A 355 19.76 -0.30 7.02
CA MET A 355 20.41 0.21 5.84
C MET A 355 19.48 1.18 5.10
N GLU A 356 20.03 2.32 4.68
CA GLU A 356 19.35 3.19 3.75
C GLU A 356 19.44 2.59 2.35
N VAL A 357 18.28 2.47 1.69
CA VAL A 357 18.21 1.97 0.31
C VAL A 357 18.07 3.15 -0.63
N ASP A 358 19.08 3.41 -1.43
CA ASP A 358 18.96 4.35 -2.53
C ASP A 358 18.20 3.70 -3.70
N ILE A 359 16.93 4.08 -3.81
CA ILE A 359 16.03 3.52 -4.83
C ILE A 359 16.54 3.82 -6.24
N ASN A 360 17.18 4.96 -6.47
CA ASN A 360 17.66 5.34 -7.80
C ASN A 360 18.88 4.50 -8.20
N SER A 361 19.75 4.20 -7.25
CA SER A 361 20.93 3.35 -7.50
C SER A 361 20.58 1.88 -7.71
N LEU A 362 19.46 1.40 -7.17
CA LEU A 362 19.06 0.00 -7.29
C LEU A 362 18.80 -0.41 -8.75
N GLU A 363 18.13 0.43 -9.53
CA GLU A 363 17.89 0.10 -10.95
C GLU A 363 19.14 0.26 -11.80
N GLU A 364 19.96 1.29 -11.56
CA GLU A 364 21.22 1.48 -12.25
C GLU A 364 22.17 0.31 -12.02
N LYS A 365 22.16 -0.26 -10.80
CA LYS A 365 23.05 -1.36 -10.43
C LYS A 365 22.50 -2.74 -10.79
N TYR A 366 21.18 -2.91 -10.78
CA TYR A 366 20.51 -4.21 -10.98
C TYR A 366 19.56 -4.27 -12.16
N GLY A 367 19.39 -3.15 -12.87
CA GLY A 367 18.55 -3.09 -14.07
C GLY A 367 18.96 -4.07 -15.18
N ASP A 368 20.25 -4.44 -15.19
CA ASP A 368 20.82 -5.42 -16.13
C ASP A 368 20.68 -6.88 -15.66
N TYR A 369 20.22 -7.13 -14.44
CA TYR A 369 20.01 -8.51 -13.98
C TYR A 369 18.70 -9.06 -14.53
N LEU A 370 18.81 -10.09 -15.32
CA LEU A 370 17.67 -10.80 -15.88
C LEU A 370 16.90 -11.53 -14.76
N SER A 371 15.58 -11.44 -14.80
CA SER A 371 14.73 -12.28 -13.96
C SER A 371 14.90 -13.75 -14.33
N GLN A 372 14.57 -14.67 -13.41
CA GLN A 372 14.59 -16.12 -13.73
C GLN A 372 13.74 -16.44 -14.96
N GLU A 373 12.63 -15.74 -15.15
CA GLU A 373 11.80 -15.90 -16.35
C GLU A 373 12.49 -15.36 -17.61
N GLN A 374 13.22 -14.25 -17.52
CA GLN A 374 13.99 -13.69 -18.61
C GLN A 374 15.18 -14.59 -18.96
N VAL A 375 15.92 -15.07 -17.95
CA VAL A 375 17.01 -16.04 -18.14
C VAL A 375 16.46 -17.33 -18.75
N ALA A 376 15.34 -17.86 -18.24
CA ALA A 376 14.73 -19.06 -18.78
C ALA A 376 14.35 -18.91 -20.26
N ARG A 377 13.84 -17.74 -20.66
CA ARG A 377 13.53 -17.43 -22.07
C ARG A 377 14.78 -17.29 -22.92
N GLU A 378 15.79 -16.58 -22.44
CA GLU A 378 17.02 -16.32 -23.17
C GLU A 378 17.81 -17.61 -23.44
N TYR A 379 17.85 -18.52 -22.46
CA TYR A 379 18.56 -19.79 -22.58
C TYR A 379 17.67 -20.97 -22.99
N PHE A 380 16.40 -20.74 -23.31
CA PHE A 380 15.42 -21.76 -23.71
C PHE A 380 15.27 -22.93 -22.72
N VAL A 381 15.32 -22.62 -21.43
CA VAL A 381 15.17 -23.59 -20.34
C VAL A 381 13.96 -23.28 -19.47
N SER A 382 13.59 -24.21 -18.58
CA SER A 382 12.52 -23.95 -17.62
C SER A 382 13.02 -23.04 -16.49
N THR A 383 12.11 -22.28 -15.85
CA THR A 383 12.41 -21.49 -14.66
C THR A 383 12.94 -22.36 -13.52
N GLY A 384 12.47 -23.61 -13.40
CA GLY A 384 13.00 -24.59 -12.45
C GLY A 384 14.46 -24.96 -12.71
N THR A 385 14.89 -24.99 -13.97
CA THR A 385 16.30 -25.24 -14.35
C THR A 385 17.17 -24.05 -13.94
N VAL A 386 16.69 -22.81 -14.14
CA VAL A 386 17.42 -21.60 -13.73
C VAL A 386 17.59 -21.55 -12.20
N THR A 387 16.58 -21.99 -11.45
CA THR A 387 16.63 -22.06 -9.99
C THR A 387 17.68 -23.07 -9.47
N SER A 388 18.04 -24.04 -10.30
CA SER A 388 19.04 -25.07 -9.93
C SER A 388 20.48 -24.67 -10.28
N TRP A 389 20.68 -23.56 -10.99
CA TRP A 389 22.00 -22.98 -11.28
C TRP A 389 22.46 -22.06 -10.13
#